data_4e9043e590c60da39b72972ec1c661ba
#
_entry.id   4e9043e590c60da39b72972ec1c661ba
#
_cell.length_a   1.000
_cell.length_b   1.000
_cell.length_c   1.000
_cell.angle_alpha   90.00
_cell.angle_beta   90.00
_cell.angle_gamma   90.00
#
_symmetry.space_group_name_H-M   'P 1'
#
loop_
_entity.id
_entity.type
_entity.pdbx_description
1 polymer ?
#
loop_
_entity_poly.entity_id
_entity_poly.type
_entity_poly.pdbx_seq_one_letter_code
_entity_poly.pdbx_strand_id
1 'polypeptide(L)'
;MFNQPSNPNKDLEVTSPPDDTVSALEFSPPALQQTFLAAGSWDCRVRCWEVETTGKTVPKAVQSMDGPVLDVAWHDDGSKIFMASTDKSVKCWDLASNQCMQVAAHEAPVKTCHWIKAPNYTCLMTASWDKTLKFWDTRSPVPIMNMNLSERCYCADVVRIASWREWCGPVLQPAHDLCVQDYPMAVVGTADRGICLYTLEGKPAEFKRVESPLKHQHRCIAIFRDKKTKQPTGFALGSVEGRVAIQYVNPTNPKDNFTFKCHRPPASTTGYQDIYAVNDIAFHPAHGTLATVGSDGSFSFWDKDARTRLKSSEMLDQPLTKCAFNHNGQIFAYAVGYDWSKGHEHFNPAKKNFIYLRACYEDLKPRTT
;
A
#
# COMPACT_ATOMS: atom_id res chain seq x y z
N MET A 1 -22.08 -3.42 -31.08
CA MET A 1 -21.62 -4.14 -29.87
C MET A 1 -20.16 -3.76 -29.68
N PHE A 2 -19.89 -2.87 -28.75
CA PHE A 2 -18.50 -2.55 -28.41
C PHE A 2 -17.98 -3.72 -27.57
N ASN A 3 -16.97 -4.44 -28.06
CA ASN A 3 -16.25 -5.43 -27.29
C ASN A 3 -15.68 -4.71 -26.05
N GLN A 4 -16.20 -5.02 -24.86
CA GLN A 4 -15.47 -4.67 -23.63
C GLN A 4 -14.12 -5.39 -23.70
N PRO A 5 -13.01 -4.70 -23.38
CA PRO A 5 -11.72 -5.34 -23.29
C PRO A 5 -11.83 -6.48 -22.27
N SER A 6 -11.78 -7.71 -22.75
CA SER A 6 -11.81 -8.87 -21.86
C SER A 6 -10.53 -8.85 -21.02
N ASN A 7 -10.64 -8.89 -19.68
CA ASN A 7 -9.48 -9.07 -18.81
C ASN A 7 -8.81 -10.42 -19.17
N PRO A 8 -7.60 -10.42 -19.78
CA PRO A 8 -6.93 -11.64 -20.21
C PRO A 8 -6.57 -12.54 -19.04
N ASN A 9 -6.48 -11.98 -17.81
CA ASN A 9 -6.20 -12.70 -16.60
C ASN A 9 -7.42 -13.41 -16.01
N LYS A 10 -8.63 -13.17 -16.54
CA LYS A 10 -9.91 -13.73 -16.09
C LYS A 10 -10.24 -13.42 -14.61
N ASP A 11 -9.72 -12.31 -14.10
CA ASP A 11 -9.96 -11.84 -12.74
C ASP A 11 -11.34 -11.14 -12.66
N LEU A 12 -11.93 -11.14 -11.47
CA LEU A 12 -13.27 -10.60 -11.24
C LEU A 12 -13.25 -9.07 -11.17
N GLU A 13 -14.10 -8.41 -11.93
CA GLU A 13 -14.22 -6.96 -11.93
C GLU A 13 -15.04 -6.48 -10.73
N VAL A 14 -14.55 -5.43 -10.05
CA VAL A 14 -15.29 -4.72 -9.00
C VAL A 14 -16.37 -3.87 -9.64
N THR A 15 -17.58 -3.97 -9.12
CA THR A 15 -18.76 -3.24 -9.65
C THR A 15 -18.66 -1.74 -9.40
N SER A 16 -19.08 -0.93 -10.38
CA SER A 16 -19.07 0.54 -10.29
C SER A 16 -17.69 1.11 -9.86
N PRO A 17 -16.62 0.86 -10.64
CA PRO A 17 -15.29 1.36 -10.34
C PRO A 17 -15.26 2.89 -10.38
N PRO A 18 -14.17 3.54 -9.88
CA PRO A 18 -13.99 4.99 -9.97
C PRO A 18 -13.96 5.51 -11.41
N ASP A 19 -14.41 6.76 -11.59
CA ASP A 19 -14.43 7.43 -12.89
C ASP A 19 -13.02 7.90 -13.31
N ASP A 20 -12.08 8.04 -12.36
CA ASP A 20 -10.71 8.45 -12.62
C ASP A 20 -9.73 7.48 -11.93
N THR A 21 -8.45 7.68 -12.14
CA THR A 21 -7.35 6.82 -11.68
C THR A 21 -7.42 6.56 -10.17
N VAL A 22 -7.30 5.29 -9.81
CA VAL A 22 -7.22 4.86 -8.41
C VAL A 22 -5.83 5.16 -7.86
N SER A 23 -5.78 5.93 -6.80
CA SER A 23 -4.55 6.36 -6.10
C SER A 23 -4.29 5.65 -4.79
N ALA A 24 -5.32 5.01 -4.22
CA ALA A 24 -5.24 4.26 -2.98
C ALA A 24 -6.18 3.06 -3.04
N LEU A 25 -5.75 1.93 -2.46
CA LEU A 25 -6.53 0.69 -2.44
C LEU A 25 -6.18 -0.07 -1.17
N GLU A 26 -7.19 -0.35 -0.34
CA GLU A 26 -6.96 -1.02 0.94
C GLU A 26 -8.15 -1.88 1.36
N PHE A 27 -7.86 -3.10 1.83
CA PHE A 27 -8.86 -3.98 2.44
C PHE A 27 -9.10 -3.62 3.90
N SER A 28 -10.31 -3.91 4.37
CA SER A 28 -10.70 -3.76 5.78
C SER A 28 -9.82 -4.62 6.71
N PRO A 29 -9.64 -4.19 7.97
CA PRO A 29 -8.94 -4.97 8.97
C PRO A 29 -9.73 -6.25 9.33
N PRO A 30 -9.06 -7.26 9.91
CA PRO A 30 -9.67 -8.54 10.27
C PRO A 30 -10.70 -8.45 11.41
N ALA A 31 -10.83 -7.29 12.06
CA ALA A 31 -11.85 -7.06 13.09
C ALA A 31 -13.28 -7.16 12.55
N LEU A 32 -13.47 -6.95 11.25
CA LEU A 32 -14.77 -7.13 10.59
C LEU A 32 -14.94 -8.58 10.11
N GLN A 33 -16.15 -9.12 10.30
CA GLN A 33 -16.48 -10.47 9.81
C GLN A 33 -16.54 -10.53 8.28
N GLN A 34 -17.01 -9.46 7.65
CA GLN A 34 -17.02 -9.32 6.20
C GLN A 34 -15.75 -8.63 5.71
N THR A 35 -15.38 -8.96 4.48
CA THR A 35 -14.27 -8.30 3.81
C THR A 35 -14.80 -7.09 3.04
N PHE A 36 -14.25 -5.91 3.33
CA PHE A 36 -14.52 -4.70 2.55
C PHE A 36 -13.26 -4.24 1.82
N LEU A 37 -13.46 -3.58 0.68
CA LEU A 37 -12.43 -2.93 -0.09
C LEU A 37 -12.73 -1.44 -0.16
N ALA A 38 -11.76 -0.60 0.19
CA ALA A 38 -11.82 0.85 0.02
C ALA A 38 -10.88 1.28 -1.10
N ALA A 39 -11.31 2.21 -1.95
CA ALA A 39 -10.49 2.82 -2.98
C ALA A 39 -10.67 4.33 -3.00
N GLY A 40 -9.54 5.04 -2.95
CA GLY A 40 -9.44 6.47 -3.21
C GLY A 40 -9.05 6.75 -4.66
N SER A 41 -9.59 7.82 -5.25
CA SER A 41 -9.39 8.13 -6.65
C SER A 41 -9.16 9.63 -6.91
N TRP A 42 -8.63 9.92 -8.08
CA TRP A 42 -8.48 11.28 -8.59
C TRP A 42 -9.83 11.95 -8.91
N ASP A 43 -10.93 11.19 -8.96
CA ASP A 43 -12.30 11.73 -9.04
C ASP A 43 -12.80 12.37 -7.73
N CYS A 44 -11.90 12.60 -6.78
CA CYS A 44 -12.17 13.20 -5.47
C CYS A 44 -13.08 12.35 -4.56
N ARG A 45 -13.21 11.05 -4.80
CA ARG A 45 -14.10 10.19 -4.03
C ARG A 45 -13.36 8.98 -3.43
N VAL A 46 -13.86 8.55 -2.29
CA VAL A 46 -13.55 7.24 -1.70
C VAL A 46 -14.78 6.37 -1.79
N ARG A 47 -14.62 5.17 -2.33
CA ARG A 47 -15.68 4.16 -2.46
C ARG A 47 -15.36 2.96 -1.60
N CYS A 48 -16.40 2.35 -1.05
CA CYS A 48 -16.30 1.12 -0.26
C CYS A 48 -17.24 0.05 -0.81
N TRP A 49 -16.73 -1.16 -1.00
CA TRP A 49 -17.47 -2.34 -1.44
C TRP A 49 -17.34 -3.45 -0.41
N GLU A 50 -18.41 -4.20 -0.21
CA GLU A 50 -18.32 -5.52 0.40
C GLU A 50 -17.85 -6.52 -0.67
N VAL A 51 -16.89 -7.36 -0.30
CA VAL A 51 -16.37 -8.45 -1.14
C VAL A 51 -16.92 -9.76 -0.58
N GLU A 52 -17.85 -10.35 -1.29
CA GLU A 52 -18.45 -11.64 -0.92
C GLU A 52 -17.45 -12.79 -1.09
N THR A 53 -17.72 -13.93 -0.46
CA THR A 53 -16.90 -15.14 -0.59
C THR A 53 -16.81 -15.68 -2.01
N THR A 54 -17.80 -15.35 -2.85
CA THR A 54 -17.83 -15.66 -4.29
C THR A 54 -16.89 -14.78 -5.11
N GLY A 55 -16.33 -13.71 -4.51
CA GLY A 55 -15.59 -12.65 -5.20
C GLY A 55 -16.47 -11.57 -5.81
N LYS A 56 -17.81 -11.71 -5.77
CA LYS A 56 -18.73 -10.65 -6.17
C LYS A 56 -18.59 -9.46 -5.23
N THR A 57 -18.69 -8.25 -5.78
CA THR A 57 -18.61 -7.02 -5.01
C THR A 57 -19.94 -6.29 -4.98
N VAL A 58 -20.28 -5.74 -3.82
CA VAL A 58 -21.50 -4.96 -3.59
C VAL A 58 -21.11 -3.56 -3.13
N PRO A 59 -21.38 -2.50 -3.91
CA PRO A 59 -21.13 -1.12 -3.47
C PRO A 59 -21.91 -0.82 -2.18
N LYS A 60 -21.24 -0.29 -1.16
CA LYS A 60 -21.88 0.02 0.13
C LYS A 60 -21.96 1.51 0.41
N ALA A 61 -20.87 2.23 0.15
CA ALA A 61 -20.81 3.64 0.51
C ALA A 61 -19.83 4.41 -0.38
N VAL A 62 -20.08 5.69 -0.52
CA VAL A 62 -19.23 6.65 -1.25
C VAL A 62 -19.15 7.93 -0.45
N GLN A 63 -17.97 8.52 -0.37
CA GLN A 63 -17.73 9.80 0.26
C GLN A 63 -16.87 10.70 -0.63
N SER A 64 -17.10 12.00 -0.59
CA SER A 64 -16.39 12.98 -1.42
C SER A 64 -15.43 13.84 -0.59
N MET A 65 -14.31 14.20 -1.20
CA MET A 65 -13.33 15.17 -0.73
C MET A 65 -13.38 16.43 -1.61
N ASP A 66 -12.75 17.51 -1.14
CA ASP A 66 -12.67 18.76 -1.91
C ASP A 66 -11.55 18.76 -2.97
N GLY A 67 -10.76 17.70 -3.01
CA GLY A 67 -9.71 17.45 -3.99
C GLY A 67 -9.44 15.96 -4.18
N PRO A 68 -8.63 15.58 -5.19
CA PRO A 68 -8.22 14.21 -5.41
C PRO A 68 -7.71 13.50 -4.15
N VAL A 69 -8.17 12.28 -3.94
CA VAL A 69 -7.72 11.44 -2.84
C VAL A 69 -6.37 10.85 -3.21
N LEU A 70 -5.38 10.94 -2.33
CA LEU A 70 -4.04 10.38 -2.55
C LEU A 70 -3.77 9.10 -1.76
N ASP A 71 -4.45 8.94 -0.61
CA ASP A 71 -4.30 7.75 0.23
C ASP A 71 -5.55 7.52 1.10
N VAL A 72 -5.73 6.27 1.52
CA VAL A 72 -6.79 5.87 2.47
C VAL A 72 -6.21 4.95 3.53
N ALA A 73 -6.75 5.02 4.76
CA ALA A 73 -6.39 4.11 5.82
C ALA A 73 -7.61 3.71 6.64
N TRP A 74 -7.75 2.43 6.94
CA TRP A 74 -8.77 1.93 7.85
C TRP A 74 -8.38 2.16 9.32
N HIS A 75 -9.35 2.53 10.15
CA HIS A 75 -9.24 2.36 11.59
C HIS A 75 -9.19 0.86 11.93
N ASP A 76 -8.50 0.49 12.99
CA ASP A 76 -8.23 -0.91 13.35
C ASP A 76 -9.47 -1.75 13.69
N ASP A 77 -10.56 -1.12 14.09
CA ASP A 77 -11.86 -1.79 14.32
C ASP A 77 -12.75 -1.86 13.06
N GLY A 78 -12.33 -1.24 11.95
CA GLY A 78 -13.08 -1.21 10.70
C GLY A 78 -14.28 -0.25 10.68
N SER A 79 -14.51 0.55 11.74
CA SER A 79 -15.64 1.48 11.81
C SER A 79 -15.45 2.75 10.99
N LYS A 80 -14.19 3.12 10.67
CA LYS A 80 -13.84 4.40 10.05
C LYS A 80 -12.78 4.24 8.96
N ILE A 81 -12.80 5.17 8.01
CA ILE A 81 -11.77 5.32 6.97
C ILE A 81 -11.21 6.74 7.05
N PHE A 82 -9.89 6.86 7.09
CA PHE A 82 -9.17 8.11 6.96
C PHE A 82 -8.84 8.34 5.48
N MET A 83 -9.05 9.57 5.00
CA MET A 83 -8.93 9.93 3.59
C MET A 83 -8.00 11.13 3.46
N ALA A 84 -6.81 10.91 2.89
CA ALA A 84 -5.82 11.96 2.63
C ALA A 84 -5.99 12.52 1.23
N SER A 85 -5.95 13.86 1.10
CA SER A 85 -6.29 14.53 -0.16
C SER A 85 -5.32 15.64 -0.54
N THR A 86 -5.40 16.04 -1.80
CA THR A 86 -4.69 17.18 -2.35
C THR A 86 -5.23 18.52 -1.82
N ASP A 87 -6.41 18.54 -1.20
CA ASP A 87 -6.98 19.69 -0.52
C ASP A 87 -6.26 20.06 0.78
N LYS A 88 -5.14 19.39 1.09
CA LYS A 88 -4.28 19.56 2.27
C LYS A 88 -4.88 19.03 3.58
N SER A 89 -6.00 18.34 3.52
CA SER A 89 -6.71 17.82 4.67
C SER A 89 -6.65 16.28 4.73
N VAL A 90 -6.88 15.75 5.94
CA VAL A 90 -7.32 14.37 6.13
C VAL A 90 -8.66 14.40 6.83
N LYS A 91 -9.66 13.75 6.23
CA LYS A 91 -10.98 13.58 6.82
C LYS A 91 -11.13 12.15 7.35
N CYS A 92 -11.82 12.02 8.47
CA CYS A 92 -12.25 10.76 9.05
C CYS A 92 -13.70 10.52 8.65
N TRP A 93 -13.95 9.45 7.92
CA TRP A 93 -15.27 9.03 7.51
C TRP A 93 -15.78 7.91 8.43
N ASP A 94 -16.80 8.19 9.22
CA ASP A 94 -17.50 7.22 10.05
C ASP A 94 -18.53 6.48 9.19
N LEU A 95 -18.35 5.18 9.04
CA LEU A 95 -19.15 4.37 8.12
C LEU A 95 -20.57 4.12 8.62
N ALA A 96 -20.78 4.13 9.94
CA ALA A 96 -22.11 3.88 10.53
C ALA A 96 -23.02 5.10 10.40
N SER A 97 -22.49 6.30 10.68
CA SER A 97 -23.24 7.55 10.58
C SER A 97 -23.14 8.21 9.20
N ASN A 98 -22.24 7.73 8.35
CA ASN A 98 -21.88 8.33 7.06
C ASN A 98 -21.42 9.79 7.16
N GLN A 99 -20.88 10.19 8.32
CA GLN A 99 -20.38 11.54 8.56
C GLN A 99 -18.88 11.64 8.33
N CYS A 100 -18.44 12.79 7.80
CA CYS A 100 -17.04 13.12 7.64
C CYS A 100 -16.63 14.28 8.52
N MET A 101 -15.48 14.14 9.18
CA MET A 101 -14.89 15.20 9.99
C MET A 101 -13.40 15.35 9.65
N GLN A 102 -12.94 16.59 9.49
CA GLN A 102 -11.51 16.84 9.32
C GLN A 102 -10.77 16.56 10.62
N VAL A 103 -9.71 15.76 10.54
CA VAL A 103 -8.90 15.30 11.70
C VAL A 103 -7.43 15.69 11.58
N ALA A 104 -6.98 16.10 10.40
CA ALA A 104 -5.60 16.54 10.18
C ALA A 104 -5.52 17.59 9.07
N ALA A 105 -4.48 18.44 9.14
CA ALA A 105 -4.22 19.48 8.14
C ALA A 105 -2.72 19.69 7.92
N HIS A 106 -2.37 20.00 6.69
CA HIS A 106 -1.03 20.31 6.23
C HIS A 106 -1.02 21.60 5.37
N GLU A 107 0.15 22.11 5.06
CA GLU A 107 0.30 23.31 4.20
C GLU A 107 0.34 22.96 2.69
N ALA A 108 0.50 21.67 2.36
CA ALA A 108 0.49 21.14 1.00
C ALA A 108 -0.28 19.81 0.94
N PRO A 109 -0.53 19.23 -0.25
CA PRO A 109 -1.19 17.94 -0.40
C PRO A 109 -0.69 16.87 0.56
N VAL A 110 -1.61 16.14 1.18
CA VAL A 110 -1.29 15.02 2.07
C VAL A 110 -1.10 13.76 1.23
N LYS A 111 0.15 13.29 1.14
CA LYS A 111 0.49 12.18 0.26
C LYS A 111 0.10 10.85 0.83
N THR A 112 0.18 10.65 2.14
CA THR A 112 -0.09 9.37 2.78
C THR A 112 -0.69 9.56 4.18
N CYS A 113 -1.54 8.63 4.58
CA CYS A 113 -2.09 8.54 5.92
C CYS A 113 -2.11 7.09 6.39
N HIS A 114 -1.80 6.87 7.68
CA HIS A 114 -1.78 5.54 8.27
C HIS A 114 -2.33 5.59 9.69
N TRP A 115 -3.24 4.69 10.01
CA TRP A 115 -3.66 4.48 11.38
C TRP A 115 -2.64 3.64 12.13
N ILE A 116 -2.14 4.14 13.23
CA ILE A 116 -1.15 3.49 14.10
C ILE A 116 -1.85 3.00 15.36
N LYS A 117 -1.65 1.72 15.65
CA LYS A 117 -1.96 1.11 16.95
C LYS A 117 -0.65 0.64 17.56
N ALA A 118 -0.14 1.42 18.50
CA ALA A 118 1.01 1.07 19.31
C ALA A 118 0.55 0.45 20.64
N PRO A 119 1.44 -0.20 21.42
CA PRO A 119 1.05 -0.84 22.70
C PRO A 119 0.36 0.11 23.68
N ASN A 120 0.77 1.38 23.72
CA ASN A 120 0.34 2.34 24.73
C ASN A 120 -0.48 3.51 24.16
N TYR A 121 -0.64 3.61 22.84
CA TYR A 121 -1.39 4.70 22.20
C TYR A 121 -1.89 4.31 20.82
N THR A 122 -2.87 5.07 20.33
CA THR A 122 -3.30 5.05 18.93
C THR A 122 -3.21 6.47 18.38
N CYS A 123 -2.83 6.62 17.13
CA CYS A 123 -2.79 7.91 16.46
C CYS A 123 -2.88 7.77 14.94
N LEU A 124 -3.16 8.86 14.26
CA LEU A 124 -3.07 8.95 12.82
C LEU A 124 -1.70 9.55 12.45
N MET A 125 -0.95 8.88 11.59
CA MET A 125 0.27 9.40 10.97
C MET A 125 -0.09 9.95 9.59
N THR A 126 0.41 11.14 9.27
CA THR A 126 0.24 11.77 7.95
C THR A 126 1.55 12.33 7.47
N ALA A 127 1.86 12.16 6.18
CA ALA A 127 3.03 12.77 5.58
C ALA A 127 2.67 13.50 4.29
N SER A 128 3.27 14.68 4.09
CA SER A 128 2.83 15.64 3.09
C SER A 128 3.97 16.13 2.18
N TRP A 129 3.58 16.77 1.10
CA TRP A 129 4.48 17.52 0.23
C TRP A 129 4.96 18.83 0.85
N ASP A 130 4.42 19.25 2.01
CA ASP A 130 4.96 20.35 2.81
C ASP A 130 6.26 20.00 3.56
N LYS A 131 6.81 18.79 3.32
CA LYS A 131 8.02 18.26 3.96
C LYS A 131 7.85 18.02 5.46
N THR A 132 6.64 17.70 5.90
CA THR A 132 6.36 17.34 7.29
C THR A 132 5.75 15.95 7.42
N LEU A 133 6.09 15.30 8.52
CA LEU A 133 5.48 14.09 9.04
C LEU A 133 4.81 14.46 10.37
N LYS A 134 3.49 14.28 10.45
CA LYS A 134 2.71 14.64 11.63
C LYS A 134 1.99 13.44 12.22
N PHE A 135 1.84 13.46 13.55
CA PHE A 135 1.08 12.45 14.29
C PHE A 135 -0.07 13.17 15.02
N TRP A 136 -1.28 12.60 14.95
CA TRP A 136 -2.50 13.24 15.42
C TRP A 136 -3.27 12.34 16.37
N ASP A 137 -3.73 12.94 17.48
CA ASP A 137 -4.89 12.42 18.18
C ASP A 137 -6.13 12.93 17.43
N THR A 138 -6.94 12.04 16.87
CA THR A 138 -8.10 12.41 16.06
C THR A 138 -9.18 13.19 16.83
N ARG A 139 -9.01 13.33 18.14
CA ARG A 139 -9.87 14.15 19.04
C ARG A 139 -9.37 15.58 19.19
N SER A 140 -8.16 15.88 18.71
CA SER A 140 -7.50 17.17 18.84
C SER A 140 -7.22 17.80 17.47
N PRO A 141 -7.45 19.10 17.29
CA PRO A 141 -7.11 19.79 16.04
C PRO A 141 -5.62 20.10 15.90
N VAL A 142 -4.82 19.83 16.94
CA VAL A 142 -3.38 20.10 16.97
C VAL A 142 -2.62 18.78 16.89
N PRO A 143 -1.57 18.66 16.07
CA PRO A 143 -0.78 17.44 16.01
C PRO A 143 -0.05 17.18 17.35
N ILE A 144 -0.04 15.92 17.79
CA ILE A 144 0.74 15.49 18.95
C ILE A 144 2.24 15.73 18.70
N MET A 145 2.65 15.55 17.45
CA MET A 145 4.02 15.70 17.02
C MET A 145 4.10 16.14 15.57
N ASN A 146 5.07 17.00 15.28
CA ASN A 146 5.43 17.45 13.94
C ASN A 146 6.93 17.27 13.73
N MET A 147 7.31 16.56 12.68
CA MET A 147 8.70 16.28 12.30
C MET A 147 8.96 16.79 10.90
N ASN A 148 10.13 17.41 10.69
CA ASN A 148 10.57 17.85 9.38
C ASN A 148 11.21 16.69 8.60
N LEU A 149 10.76 16.51 7.35
CA LEU A 149 11.41 15.63 6.38
C LEU A 149 12.46 16.42 5.58
N SER A 150 13.43 15.73 4.99
CA SER A 150 14.43 16.36 4.12
C SER A 150 13.81 16.95 2.85
N GLU A 151 12.77 16.30 2.32
CA GLU A 151 12.06 16.72 1.11
C GLU A 151 10.62 16.18 1.16
N ARG A 152 9.79 16.48 0.15
CA ARG A 152 8.39 16.04 0.01
C ARG A 152 8.28 14.54 0.23
N CYS A 153 7.26 14.11 0.96
CA CYS A 153 6.95 12.70 1.09
C CYS A 153 6.39 12.15 -0.25
N TYR A 154 6.98 11.05 -0.72
CA TYR A 154 6.49 10.36 -1.92
C TYR A 154 5.81 9.03 -1.61
N CYS A 155 6.24 8.35 -0.58
CA CYS A 155 5.65 7.09 -0.13
C CYS A 155 5.96 6.87 1.36
N ALA A 156 5.07 6.18 2.04
CA ALA A 156 5.30 5.70 3.40
C ALA A 156 4.54 4.39 3.61
N ASP A 157 4.98 3.64 4.62
CA ASP A 157 4.26 2.48 5.11
C ASP A 157 4.47 2.32 6.62
N VAL A 158 3.49 1.72 7.29
CA VAL A 158 3.49 1.49 8.73
C VAL A 158 3.13 0.04 9.03
N VAL A 159 3.91 -0.59 9.88
CA VAL A 159 3.56 -1.91 10.38
C VAL A 159 2.40 -1.80 11.36
N ARG A 160 1.28 -2.43 11.03
CA ARG A 160 0.14 -2.60 11.95
C ARG A 160 0.42 -3.78 12.87
N ILE A 161 0.26 -3.59 14.16
CA ILE A 161 0.28 -4.69 15.12
C ILE A 161 -1.04 -5.44 14.96
N ALA A 162 -0.98 -6.69 14.51
CA ALA A 162 -2.12 -7.59 14.66
C ALA A 162 -2.31 -7.87 16.15
N SER A 163 -3.54 -7.81 16.65
CA SER A 163 -3.80 -8.09 18.07
C SER A 163 -3.35 -9.52 18.41
N TRP A 164 -2.69 -9.69 19.54
CA TRP A 164 -2.20 -10.99 20.05
C TRP A 164 -3.24 -12.11 20.01
N ARG A 165 -4.53 -11.75 20.10
CA ARG A 165 -5.65 -12.71 20.15
C ARG A 165 -6.03 -13.31 18.80
N GLU A 166 -5.59 -12.72 17.71
CA GLU A 166 -5.97 -13.17 16.35
C GLU A 166 -5.10 -14.33 15.84
N TRP A 167 -3.91 -14.55 16.44
CA TRP A 167 -2.95 -15.57 16.00
C TRP A 167 -2.73 -16.73 16.98
N CYS A 168 -2.94 -16.52 18.27
CA CYS A 168 -2.91 -17.57 19.27
C CYS A 168 -4.34 -17.96 19.59
N GLY A 169 -4.78 -19.15 19.13
CA GLY A 169 -6.00 -19.76 19.64
C GLY A 169 -6.00 -19.80 21.18
N PRO A 170 -7.13 -20.11 21.85
CA PRO A 170 -7.33 -19.93 23.29
C PRO A 170 -6.45 -20.78 24.21
N VAL A 171 -5.43 -21.45 23.68
CA VAL A 171 -4.56 -22.36 24.42
C VAL A 171 -3.11 -21.96 24.17
N LEU A 172 -2.58 -21.10 25.00
CA LEU A 172 -1.21 -21.06 25.51
C LEU A 172 -0.98 -19.72 26.23
N GLN A 173 -1.03 -19.73 27.56
CA GLN A 173 -0.41 -18.67 28.35
C GLN A 173 1.10 -18.79 28.13
N PRO A 174 1.79 -17.76 27.62
CA PRO A 174 3.24 -17.82 27.51
C PRO A 174 3.86 -17.73 28.91
N ALA A 175 4.82 -18.60 29.16
CA ALA A 175 5.77 -18.43 30.25
C ALA A 175 6.42 -17.03 30.12
N HIS A 176 6.66 -16.38 31.23
CA HIS A 176 6.97 -14.95 31.42
C HIS A 176 8.24 -14.40 30.71
N ASP A 177 8.97 -15.19 29.89
CA ASP A 177 10.30 -14.81 29.39
C ASP A 177 10.47 -14.73 27.85
N LEU A 178 9.40 -14.86 27.06
CA LEU A 178 9.45 -14.69 25.61
C LEU A 178 8.39 -13.69 25.12
N CYS A 179 8.32 -12.52 25.73
CA CYS A 179 7.68 -11.36 25.10
C CYS A 179 8.53 -10.95 23.89
N VAL A 180 8.23 -11.51 22.73
CA VAL A 180 8.65 -10.94 21.46
C VAL A 180 7.95 -9.59 21.35
N GLN A 181 8.65 -8.52 21.68
CA GLN A 181 8.14 -7.16 21.59
C GLN A 181 7.91 -6.84 20.10
N ASP A 182 6.64 -6.72 19.71
CA ASP A 182 6.27 -6.17 18.41
C ASP A 182 6.63 -4.68 18.41
N TYR A 183 7.74 -4.33 17.78
CA TYR A 183 8.15 -2.95 17.61
C TYR A 183 7.44 -2.35 16.39
N PRO A 184 6.41 -1.51 16.57
CA PRO A 184 5.80 -0.83 15.46
C PRO A 184 6.82 0.12 14.81
N MET A 185 6.87 0.10 13.48
CA MET A 185 7.82 0.86 12.69
C MET A 185 7.10 1.57 11.55
N ALA A 186 7.51 2.80 11.27
CA ALA A 186 7.15 3.50 10.05
C ALA A 186 8.39 3.72 9.18
N VAL A 187 8.20 3.67 7.87
CA VAL A 187 9.24 3.99 6.88
C VAL A 187 8.68 5.02 5.92
N VAL A 188 9.41 6.12 5.71
CA VAL A 188 9.02 7.24 4.86
C VAL A 188 10.09 7.45 3.79
N GLY A 189 9.69 7.45 2.53
CA GLY A 189 10.53 7.76 1.38
C GLY A 189 10.27 9.18 0.87
N THR A 190 11.34 9.95 0.68
CA THR A 190 11.29 11.36 0.28
C THR A 190 11.77 11.58 -1.16
N ALA A 191 11.46 12.75 -1.73
CA ALA A 191 11.75 13.08 -3.13
C ALA A 191 13.25 13.16 -3.46
N ASP A 192 14.09 13.42 -2.46
CA ASP A 192 15.56 13.42 -2.56
C ASP A 192 16.19 12.03 -2.45
N ARG A 193 15.35 10.96 -2.50
CA ARG A 193 15.74 9.55 -2.33
C ARG A 193 16.16 9.20 -0.90
N GLY A 194 15.92 10.06 0.07
CA GLY A 194 16.07 9.76 1.49
C GLY A 194 15.03 8.74 1.96
N ILE A 195 15.42 7.89 2.89
CA ILE A 195 14.54 6.94 3.57
C ILE A 195 14.73 7.12 5.06
N CYS A 196 13.65 7.52 5.74
CA CYS A 196 13.64 7.73 7.18
C CYS A 196 12.84 6.61 7.86
N LEU A 197 13.43 6.01 8.88
CA LEU A 197 12.82 4.95 9.67
C LEU A 197 12.49 5.50 11.08
N TYR A 198 11.26 5.28 11.50
CA TYR A 198 10.75 5.74 12.79
C TYR A 198 10.34 4.57 13.66
N THR A 199 10.76 4.59 14.93
CA THR A 199 10.18 3.71 15.95
C THR A 199 8.87 4.31 16.46
N LEU A 200 7.90 3.43 16.72
CA LEU A 200 6.58 3.79 17.20
C LEU A 200 6.26 3.09 18.56
N GLU A 201 7.25 2.51 19.20
CA GLU A 201 7.07 1.78 20.48
C GLU A 201 6.62 2.70 21.61
N GLY A 202 7.24 3.85 21.70
CA GLY A 202 6.89 4.90 22.65
C GLY A 202 6.48 6.17 21.90
N LYS A 203 7.06 7.30 22.26
CA LYS A 203 6.92 8.51 21.47
C LYS A 203 7.59 8.30 20.11
N PRO A 204 6.88 8.56 18.97
CA PRO A 204 7.47 8.41 17.65
C PRO A 204 8.83 9.14 17.52
N ALA A 205 9.86 8.43 17.05
CA ALA A 205 11.21 9.00 16.91
C ALA A 205 11.93 8.43 15.70
N GLU A 206 12.64 9.28 14.96
CA GLU A 206 13.55 8.83 13.92
C GLU A 206 14.73 8.08 14.56
N PHE A 207 14.96 6.84 14.16
CA PHE A 207 16.08 6.04 14.67
C PHE A 207 17.13 5.72 13.61
N LYS A 208 16.74 5.83 12.33
CA LYS A 208 17.67 5.55 11.23
C LYS A 208 17.27 6.33 9.98
N ARG A 209 18.28 6.86 9.30
CA ARG A 209 18.13 7.45 7.97
C ARG A 209 19.11 6.78 7.03
N VAL A 210 18.65 6.37 5.87
CA VAL A 210 19.46 5.71 4.86
C VAL A 210 19.24 6.36 3.50
N GLU A 211 20.27 6.37 2.67
CA GLU A 211 20.13 6.72 1.27
C GLU A 211 19.65 5.50 0.48
N SER A 212 18.76 5.74 -0.48
CA SER A 212 18.27 4.69 -1.34
C SER A 212 19.36 4.04 -2.19
N PRO A 213 19.38 2.71 -2.29
CA PRO A 213 20.22 2.02 -3.27
C PRO A 213 19.75 2.19 -4.71
N LEU A 214 18.53 2.73 -4.92
CA LEU A 214 17.95 3.00 -6.24
C LEU A 214 18.38 4.39 -6.71
N LYS A 215 18.77 4.50 -7.98
CA LYS A 215 19.32 5.74 -8.57
C LYS A 215 18.24 6.77 -8.91
N HIS A 216 17.01 6.33 -9.08
CA HIS A 216 15.89 7.15 -9.54
C HIS A 216 14.79 7.25 -8.48
N GLN A 217 13.82 8.11 -8.74
CA GLN A 217 12.73 8.46 -7.84
C GLN A 217 11.95 7.24 -7.34
N HIS A 218 11.67 7.24 -6.05
CA HIS A 218 10.78 6.27 -5.39
C HIS A 218 9.32 6.53 -5.76
N ARG A 219 8.55 5.45 -5.90
CA ARG A 219 7.11 5.52 -6.11
C ARG A 219 6.31 4.87 -4.97
N CYS A 220 6.82 3.78 -4.45
CA CYS A 220 6.13 2.99 -3.44
C CYS A 220 7.13 2.36 -2.46
N ILE A 221 6.63 2.06 -1.29
CA ILE A 221 7.35 1.37 -0.22
C ILE A 221 6.40 0.42 0.48
N ALA A 222 6.89 -0.74 0.91
CA ALA A 222 6.13 -1.70 1.69
C ALA A 222 7.04 -2.37 2.71
N ILE A 223 6.62 -2.45 3.97
CA ILE A 223 7.37 -3.08 5.05
C ILE A 223 7.08 -4.59 5.03
N PHE A 224 8.12 -5.40 5.20
CA PHE A 224 7.98 -6.84 5.38
C PHE A 224 8.36 -7.29 6.77
N ARG A 225 7.78 -8.41 7.17
CA ARG A 225 7.98 -9.03 8.46
C ARG A 225 8.76 -10.34 8.32
N ASP A 226 9.48 -10.69 9.37
CA ASP A 226 10.03 -12.04 9.50
C ASP A 226 8.90 -13.07 9.56
N LYS A 227 9.08 -14.20 8.87
CA LYS A 227 8.05 -15.24 8.76
C LYS A 227 7.75 -15.93 10.10
N LYS A 228 8.77 -16.06 10.97
CA LYS A 228 8.67 -16.75 12.25
C LYS A 228 8.28 -15.80 13.38
N THR A 229 9.02 -14.71 13.52
CA THR A 229 8.83 -13.77 14.62
C THR A 229 7.74 -12.73 14.37
N LYS A 230 7.29 -12.59 13.09
CA LYS A 230 6.34 -11.56 12.65
C LYS A 230 6.79 -10.12 12.86
N GLN A 231 8.03 -9.92 13.31
CA GLN A 231 8.63 -8.60 13.51
C GLN A 231 8.89 -7.90 12.18
N PRO A 232 8.74 -6.56 12.10
CA PRO A 232 9.18 -5.81 10.95
C PRO A 232 10.71 -5.85 10.85
N THR A 233 11.22 -6.45 9.79
CA THR A 233 12.66 -6.67 9.61
C THR A 233 13.24 -5.87 8.47
N GLY A 234 12.40 -5.30 7.62
CA GLY A 234 12.86 -4.53 6.48
C GLY A 234 11.72 -4.00 5.61
N PHE A 235 12.07 -3.47 4.46
CA PHE A 235 11.13 -2.90 3.51
C PHE A 235 11.56 -3.15 2.06
N ALA A 236 10.59 -3.17 1.16
CA ALA A 236 10.78 -3.14 -0.28
C ALA A 236 10.52 -1.72 -0.78
N LEU A 237 11.31 -1.25 -1.74
CA LEU A 237 11.23 0.08 -2.32
C LEU A 237 11.15 -0.02 -3.83
N GLY A 238 10.11 0.53 -4.45
CA GLY A 238 9.91 0.55 -5.89
C GLY A 238 10.25 1.90 -6.50
N SER A 239 10.85 1.90 -7.70
CA SER A 239 11.23 3.12 -8.42
C SER A 239 10.65 3.23 -9.82
N VAL A 240 10.76 4.43 -10.39
CA VAL A 240 10.36 4.73 -11.77
C VAL A 240 11.20 3.98 -12.82
N GLU A 241 12.34 3.42 -12.45
CA GLU A 241 13.25 2.71 -13.36
C GLU A 241 12.98 1.19 -13.48
N GLY A 242 11.82 0.71 -13.03
CA GLY A 242 11.52 -0.74 -13.05
C GLY A 242 12.51 -1.54 -12.23
N ARG A 243 12.74 -1.12 -10.99
CA ARG A 243 13.56 -1.81 -10.01
C ARG A 243 12.89 -1.81 -8.65
N VAL A 244 13.11 -2.89 -7.93
CA VAL A 244 12.76 -3.01 -6.52
C VAL A 244 14.04 -3.26 -5.72
N ALA A 245 14.18 -2.56 -4.59
CA ALA A 245 15.22 -2.81 -3.61
C ALA A 245 14.59 -3.49 -2.38
N ILE A 246 15.20 -4.56 -1.92
CA ILE A 246 14.92 -5.21 -0.63
C ILE A 246 15.98 -4.73 0.35
N GLN A 247 15.53 -4.12 1.44
CA GLN A 247 16.41 -3.53 2.46
C GLN A 247 16.00 -4.04 3.84
N TYR A 248 16.94 -4.67 4.54
CA TYR A 248 16.78 -5.04 5.94
C TYR A 248 17.22 -3.89 6.84
N VAL A 249 16.49 -3.67 7.94
CA VAL A 249 16.83 -2.64 8.93
C VAL A 249 18.17 -2.93 9.57
N ASN A 250 18.37 -4.20 9.98
CA ASN A 250 19.60 -4.71 10.56
C ASN A 250 20.02 -5.98 9.79
N PRO A 251 20.69 -5.86 8.65
CA PRO A 251 21.11 -7.00 7.87
C PRO A 251 22.20 -7.80 8.61
N THR A 252 22.03 -9.10 8.71
CA THR A 252 23.06 -10.01 9.27
C THR A 252 24.25 -10.09 8.31
N ASN A 253 23.98 -10.06 7.00
CA ASN A 253 24.98 -10.05 5.97
C ASN A 253 24.69 -8.88 5.01
N PRO A 254 25.70 -8.09 4.58
CA PRO A 254 25.51 -7.04 3.57
C PRO A 254 24.80 -7.51 2.29
N LYS A 255 24.94 -8.78 1.92
CA LYS A 255 24.30 -9.37 0.75
C LYS A 255 22.80 -9.67 0.94
N ASP A 256 22.26 -9.50 2.14
CA ASP A 256 20.83 -9.62 2.39
C ASP A 256 20.08 -8.47 1.71
N ASN A 257 20.70 -7.31 1.63
CA ASN A 257 20.21 -6.18 0.85
C ASN A 257 20.54 -6.39 -0.63
N PHE A 258 19.50 -6.33 -1.47
CA PHE A 258 19.67 -6.51 -2.92
C PHE A 258 18.65 -5.74 -3.72
N THR A 259 18.91 -5.61 -5.02
CA THR A 259 17.97 -5.00 -5.97
C THR A 259 17.72 -5.96 -7.12
N PHE A 260 16.50 -5.93 -7.66
CA PHE A 260 16.15 -6.71 -8.85
C PHE A 260 15.38 -5.87 -9.86
N LYS A 261 15.46 -6.27 -11.13
CA LYS A 261 14.75 -5.66 -12.25
C LYS A 261 13.36 -6.29 -12.38
N CYS A 262 12.34 -5.46 -12.62
CA CYS A 262 10.96 -5.87 -12.88
C CYS A 262 10.33 -4.92 -13.91
N HIS A 263 9.11 -5.21 -14.35
CA HIS A 263 8.36 -4.38 -15.30
C HIS A 263 9.18 -3.97 -16.54
N ARG A 264 9.81 -4.98 -17.12
CA ARG A 264 10.62 -4.86 -18.33
C ARG A 264 10.20 -5.97 -19.29
N PRO A 265 9.30 -5.70 -20.24
CA PRO A 265 8.95 -6.65 -21.28
C PRO A 265 10.20 -7.06 -22.06
N PRO A 266 10.17 -8.19 -22.78
CA PRO A 266 11.25 -8.59 -23.67
C PRO A 266 11.63 -7.43 -24.62
N ALA A 267 12.91 -7.35 -24.97
CA ALA A 267 13.39 -6.33 -25.92
C ALA A 267 12.59 -6.43 -27.22
N SER A 268 12.23 -5.27 -27.76
CA SER A 268 11.61 -5.19 -29.08
C SER A 268 12.57 -5.66 -30.18
N THR A 269 12.05 -5.94 -31.37
CA THR A 269 12.85 -6.28 -32.55
C THR A 269 13.86 -5.18 -32.93
N THR A 270 13.68 -3.96 -32.42
CA THR A 270 14.58 -2.81 -32.60
C THR A 270 15.78 -2.81 -31.64
N GLY A 271 15.90 -3.81 -30.73
CA GLY A 271 17.00 -3.92 -29.77
C GLY A 271 16.88 -3.04 -28.52
N TYR A 272 15.84 -2.20 -28.42
CA TYR A 272 15.56 -1.41 -27.22
C TYR A 272 14.64 -2.18 -26.27
N GLN A 273 14.92 -2.05 -24.98
CA GLN A 273 14.06 -2.59 -23.92
C GLN A 273 13.36 -1.46 -23.20
N ASP A 274 12.04 -1.45 -23.27
CA ASP A 274 11.23 -0.51 -22.50
C ASP A 274 11.35 -0.80 -21.00
N ILE A 275 11.36 0.26 -20.21
CA ILE A 275 11.46 0.21 -18.76
C ILE A 275 10.27 0.98 -18.18
N TYR A 276 9.50 0.30 -17.35
CA TYR A 276 8.29 0.85 -16.75
C TYR A 276 8.42 1.02 -15.24
N ALA A 277 7.73 2.00 -14.68
CA ALA A 277 7.74 2.27 -13.26
C ALA A 277 7.08 1.13 -12.46
N VAL A 278 7.59 0.90 -11.25
CA VAL A 278 6.91 0.13 -10.21
C VAL A 278 5.96 1.08 -9.50
N ASN A 279 4.67 0.92 -9.73
CA ASN A 279 3.66 1.83 -9.19
C ASN A 279 3.28 1.50 -7.75
N ASP A 280 3.24 0.20 -7.41
CA ASP A 280 2.94 -0.24 -6.06
C ASP A 280 3.54 -1.60 -5.72
N ILE A 281 3.68 -1.88 -4.40
CA ILE A 281 4.18 -3.13 -3.85
C ILE A 281 3.31 -3.51 -2.65
N ALA A 282 2.92 -4.78 -2.57
CA ALA A 282 2.22 -5.33 -1.42
C ALA A 282 2.83 -6.67 -1.00
N PHE A 283 2.99 -6.90 0.31
CA PHE A 283 3.42 -8.20 0.84
C PHE A 283 2.23 -9.08 1.18
N HIS A 284 2.34 -10.36 0.81
CA HIS A 284 1.35 -11.37 1.18
C HIS A 284 1.47 -11.66 2.69
N PRO A 285 0.37 -11.50 3.46
CA PRO A 285 0.44 -11.53 4.93
C PRO A 285 0.87 -12.89 5.49
N ALA A 286 0.48 -14.00 4.86
CA ALA A 286 0.83 -15.35 5.33
C ALA A 286 2.19 -15.82 4.80
N HIS A 287 2.47 -15.62 3.50
CA HIS A 287 3.67 -16.20 2.86
C HIS A 287 4.91 -15.30 2.92
N GLY A 288 4.75 -13.99 3.14
CA GLY A 288 5.87 -13.02 3.12
C GLY A 288 6.49 -12.83 1.73
N THR A 289 5.86 -13.34 0.70
CA THR A 289 6.14 -13.06 -0.73
C THR A 289 5.51 -11.72 -1.11
N LEU A 290 5.88 -11.15 -2.24
CA LEU A 290 5.38 -9.82 -2.61
C LEU A 290 4.81 -9.80 -4.03
N ALA A 291 3.87 -8.89 -4.22
CA ALA A 291 3.36 -8.46 -5.51
C ALA A 291 3.99 -7.12 -5.89
N THR A 292 4.29 -6.94 -7.18
CA THR A 292 4.61 -5.65 -7.79
C THR A 292 3.64 -5.38 -8.92
N VAL A 293 3.17 -4.14 -9.04
CA VAL A 293 2.34 -3.67 -10.15
C VAL A 293 3.02 -2.50 -10.84
N GLY A 294 2.87 -2.38 -12.15
CA GLY A 294 3.65 -1.39 -12.90
C GLY A 294 2.93 -0.75 -14.07
N SER A 295 3.61 0.27 -14.61
CA SER A 295 3.15 1.06 -15.76
C SER A 295 3.12 0.26 -17.08
N ASP A 296 3.69 -0.96 -17.10
CA ASP A 296 3.62 -1.90 -18.21
C ASP A 296 2.26 -2.63 -18.34
N GLY A 297 1.34 -2.38 -17.39
CA GLY A 297 0.05 -3.06 -17.37
C GLY A 297 0.10 -4.48 -16.82
N SER A 298 1.16 -4.87 -16.12
CA SER A 298 1.31 -6.19 -15.54
C SER A 298 1.51 -6.17 -14.03
N PHE A 299 1.23 -7.30 -13.38
CA PHE A 299 1.71 -7.59 -12.03
C PHE A 299 2.62 -8.82 -12.04
N SER A 300 3.51 -8.89 -11.07
CA SER A 300 4.36 -10.05 -10.85
C SER A 300 4.44 -10.40 -9.37
N PHE A 301 4.46 -11.70 -9.08
CA PHE A 301 4.66 -12.24 -7.74
C PHE A 301 6.10 -12.74 -7.57
N TRP A 302 6.71 -12.45 -6.41
CA TRP A 302 8.11 -12.69 -6.13
C TRP A 302 8.31 -13.32 -4.77
N ASP A 303 9.27 -14.21 -4.68
CA ASP A 303 9.83 -14.67 -3.41
C ASP A 303 11.15 -13.93 -3.17
N LYS A 304 11.16 -13.00 -2.17
CA LYS A 304 12.36 -12.23 -1.83
C LYS A 304 13.46 -13.10 -1.22
N ASP A 305 13.09 -14.17 -0.51
CA ASP A 305 14.03 -15.04 0.18
C ASP A 305 14.75 -15.96 -0.81
N ALA A 306 14.00 -16.57 -1.73
CA ALA A 306 14.55 -17.33 -2.84
C ALA A 306 15.09 -16.46 -3.98
N ARG A 307 14.81 -15.14 -3.98
CA ARG A 307 15.18 -14.18 -5.04
C ARG A 307 14.66 -14.58 -6.42
N THR A 308 13.48 -15.17 -6.47
CA THR A 308 12.87 -15.69 -7.72
C THR A 308 11.51 -15.06 -7.98
N ARG A 309 11.16 -14.98 -9.27
CA ARG A 309 9.81 -14.65 -9.69
C ARG A 309 8.94 -15.92 -9.64
N LEU A 310 7.81 -15.84 -8.96
CA LEU A 310 6.85 -16.93 -8.83
C LEU A 310 5.91 -16.99 -10.03
N LYS A 311 5.29 -15.84 -10.35
CA LYS A 311 4.29 -15.72 -11.42
C LYS A 311 4.28 -14.31 -11.99
N SER A 312 3.88 -14.17 -13.25
CA SER A 312 3.52 -12.90 -13.87
C SER A 312 2.13 -12.99 -14.48
N SER A 313 1.43 -11.88 -14.53
CA SER A 313 0.17 -11.75 -15.26
C SER A 313 0.39 -11.56 -16.74
N GLU A 314 -0.66 -11.73 -17.52
CA GLU A 314 -0.75 -11.14 -18.86
C GLU A 314 -0.79 -9.62 -18.73
N MET A 315 -0.28 -8.91 -19.75
CA MET A 315 -0.28 -7.46 -19.79
C MET A 315 -1.67 -6.94 -20.17
N LEU A 316 -2.13 -5.95 -19.43
CA LEU A 316 -3.33 -5.18 -19.78
C LEU A 316 -2.97 -4.00 -20.68
N ASP A 317 -3.98 -3.40 -21.28
CA ASP A 317 -3.82 -2.27 -22.19
C ASP A 317 -3.63 -0.91 -21.50
N GLN A 318 -3.63 -0.91 -20.17
CA GLN A 318 -3.41 0.25 -19.30
C GLN A 318 -2.52 -0.10 -18.10
N PRO A 319 -1.81 0.89 -17.53
CA PRO A 319 -1.03 0.73 -16.31
C PRO A 319 -1.82 0.13 -15.14
N LEU A 320 -1.11 -0.58 -14.26
CA LEU A 320 -1.61 -0.92 -12.94
C LEU A 320 -1.12 0.12 -11.95
N THR A 321 -2.03 0.74 -11.21
CA THR A 321 -1.74 1.90 -10.36
C THR A 321 -1.58 1.56 -8.89
N LYS A 322 -2.36 0.61 -8.37
CA LYS A 322 -2.37 0.19 -6.97
C LYS A 322 -2.65 -1.30 -6.81
N CYS A 323 -2.20 -1.87 -5.69
CA CYS A 323 -2.52 -3.24 -5.31
C CYS A 323 -2.62 -3.41 -3.80
N ALA A 324 -3.40 -4.41 -3.38
CA ALA A 324 -3.55 -4.76 -1.97
C ALA A 324 -3.89 -6.24 -1.81
N PHE A 325 -3.48 -6.83 -0.67
CA PHE A 325 -3.97 -8.13 -0.23
C PHE A 325 -5.00 -7.95 0.89
N ASN A 326 -6.00 -8.81 0.92
CA ASN A 326 -6.87 -8.90 2.09
C ASN A 326 -6.10 -9.53 3.28
N HIS A 327 -6.66 -9.44 4.49
CA HIS A 327 -5.99 -9.81 5.74
C HIS A 327 -5.47 -11.26 5.78
N ASN A 328 -6.14 -12.20 5.10
CA ASN A 328 -5.74 -13.62 5.06
C ASN A 328 -4.92 -13.99 3.79
N GLY A 329 -4.72 -13.04 2.87
CA GLY A 329 -3.95 -13.25 1.64
C GLY A 329 -4.65 -14.06 0.54
N GLN A 330 -5.92 -14.41 0.70
CA GLN A 330 -6.65 -15.17 -0.32
C GLN A 330 -7.02 -14.35 -1.55
N ILE A 331 -7.18 -13.03 -1.38
CA ILE A 331 -7.61 -12.11 -2.43
C ILE A 331 -6.52 -11.05 -2.65
N PHE A 332 -6.14 -10.90 -3.89
CA PHE A 332 -5.31 -9.81 -4.39
C PHE A 332 -6.17 -8.87 -5.23
N ALA A 333 -6.25 -7.61 -4.81
CA ALA A 333 -6.90 -6.55 -5.58
C ALA A 333 -5.85 -5.73 -6.32
N TYR A 334 -6.15 -5.33 -7.56
CA TYR A 334 -5.32 -4.40 -8.30
C TYR A 334 -6.17 -3.44 -9.13
N ALA A 335 -5.71 -2.20 -9.20
CA ALA A 335 -6.38 -1.13 -9.93
C ALA A 335 -5.69 -0.87 -11.28
N VAL A 336 -6.49 -0.66 -12.29
CA VAL A 336 -6.09 -0.41 -13.68
C VAL A 336 -6.56 0.97 -14.08
N GLY A 337 -5.67 1.78 -14.62
CA GLY A 337 -5.98 3.13 -15.09
C GLY A 337 -4.74 3.84 -15.60
N TYR A 338 -4.92 5.00 -16.22
CA TYR A 338 -3.81 5.78 -16.72
C TYR A 338 -3.02 6.41 -15.57
N ASP A 339 -1.73 6.15 -15.49
CA ASP A 339 -0.85 6.58 -14.39
C ASP A 339 -0.08 7.88 -14.66
N TRP A 340 -0.43 8.61 -15.71
CA TRP A 340 0.17 9.87 -16.15
C TRP A 340 1.68 9.80 -16.48
N SER A 341 2.25 8.60 -16.58
CA SER A 341 3.68 8.40 -16.85
C SER A 341 4.13 8.94 -18.21
N LYS A 342 3.21 9.06 -19.15
CA LYS A 342 3.46 9.59 -20.52
C LYS A 342 2.93 11.01 -20.73
N GLY A 343 2.43 11.68 -19.67
CA GLY A 343 1.89 13.04 -19.76
C GLY A 343 0.46 13.13 -20.31
N HIS A 344 -0.09 14.33 -20.35
CA HIS A 344 -1.49 14.58 -20.69
C HIS A 344 -1.86 14.22 -22.15
N GLU A 345 -0.90 14.28 -23.05
CA GLU A 345 -1.09 13.99 -24.49
C GLU A 345 -1.50 12.52 -24.75
N HIS A 346 -1.16 11.63 -23.82
CA HIS A 346 -1.49 10.21 -23.93
C HIS A 346 -2.74 9.82 -23.13
N PHE A 347 -3.39 10.78 -22.46
CA PHE A 347 -4.65 10.53 -21.77
C PHE A 347 -5.77 10.27 -22.78
N ASN A 348 -6.47 9.16 -22.62
CA ASN A 348 -7.61 8.79 -23.44
C ASN A 348 -8.87 8.68 -22.57
N PRO A 349 -9.80 9.64 -22.65
CA PRO A 349 -11.02 9.65 -21.84
C PRO A 349 -12.00 8.52 -22.18
N ALA A 350 -11.83 7.83 -23.30
CA ALA A 350 -12.64 6.66 -23.66
C ALA A 350 -12.22 5.38 -22.90
N LYS A 351 -11.00 5.36 -22.34
CA LYS A 351 -10.53 4.23 -21.53
C LYS A 351 -11.07 4.33 -20.11
N LYS A 352 -11.73 3.28 -19.66
CA LYS A 352 -12.29 3.19 -18.31
C LYS A 352 -11.24 2.72 -17.32
N ASN A 353 -11.41 3.11 -16.06
CA ASN A 353 -10.67 2.58 -14.93
C ASN A 353 -11.35 1.32 -14.42
N PHE A 354 -10.55 0.38 -13.89
CA PHE A 354 -11.05 -0.87 -13.35
C PHE A 354 -10.37 -1.19 -12.02
N ILE A 355 -11.03 -1.98 -11.21
CA ILE A 355 -10.42 -2.68 -10.08
C ILE A 355 -10.77 -4.16 -10.28
N TYR A 356 -9.77 -5.03 -10.18
CA TYR A 356 -9.94 -6.47 -10.32
C TYR A 356 -9.56 -7.20 -9.04
N LEU A 357 -10.24 -8.31 -8.79
CA LEU A 357 -9.99 -9.22 -7.67
C LEU A 357 -9.53 -10.56 -8.22
N ARG A 358 -8.42 -11.06 -7.67
CA ARG A 358 -7.81 -12.33 -8.00
C ARG A 358 -7.69 -13.23 -6.78
N ALA A 359 -8.12 -14.49 -6.87
CA ALA A 359 -7.76 -15.51 -5.92
C ALA A 359 -6.30 -15.93 -6.17
N CYS A 360 -5.41 -15.75 -5.21
CA CYS A 360 -3.97 -15.85 -5.47
C CYS A 360 -3.16 -16.58 -4.40
N TYR A 361 -3.80 -17.15 -3.38
CA TYR A 361 -3.11 -17.75 -2.24
C TYR A 361 -2.02 -18.75 -2.66
N GLU A 362 -2.33 -19.68 -3.57
CA GLU A 362 -1.39 -20.67 -4.09
C GLU A 362 -0.33 -20.07 -5.02
N ASP A 363 -0.68 -19.01 -5.76
CA ASP A 363 0.23 -18.34 -6.70
C ASP A 363 1.43 -17.67 -5.99
N LEU A 364 1.26 -17.33 -4.71
CA LEU A 364 2.25 -16.66 -3.87
C LEU A 364 2.95 -17.57 -2.88
N LYS A 365 2.61 -18.85 -2.87
CA LYS A 365 3.29 -19.83 -2.01
C LYS A 365 4.76 -19.96 -2.40
N PRO A 366 5.70 -19.84 -1.45
CA PRO A 366 7.10 -20.08 -1.73
C PRO A 366 7.31 -21.47 -2.34
N ARG A 367 8.17 -21.57 -3.34
CA ARG A 367 8.55 -22.89 -3.86
C ARG A 367 9.40 -23.57 -2.80
N THR A 368 9.00 -24.75 -2.37
CA THR A 368 9.84 -25.60 -1.53
C THR A 368 11.09 -25.98 -2.34
N THR A 369 12.25 -25.52 -1.86
CA THR A 369 13.56 -25.98 -2.34
C THR A 369 13.83 -27.39 -1.90
#